data_c3b61230979e208371797d0260b93060
#
_entry.id   c3b61230979e208371797d0260b93060
#
_cell.length_a   1.000
_cell.length_b   1.000
_cell.length_c   1.000
_cell.angle_alpha   90.00
_cell.angle_beta   90.00
_cell.angle_gamma   90.00
#
_symmetry.space_group_name_H-M   'P 1'
#
loop_
_entity.id
_entity.type
_entity.pdbx_description
1 polymer ?
#
loop_
_entity_poly.entity_id
_entity_poly.type
_entity_poly.pdbx_seq_one_letter_code
_entity_poly.pdbx_strand_id
1 'polypeptide(L)'
;MKLEAKDLCKSFGQQLVLRNVNLNFEKVHTLALIGPSGGGKSTLLRIIAGLERPDEGNLWLDDQEVIFRERNLLVHRKSIGTVFQAYNLFPHLTALQNITLPLEKVHRYKPQVARETAEEILERFQLAEHCHKSPAQLSGGQRQRIAIARAIAIKPRLLLFDEPTSALDPEITAEVLEVIEELRDEGLDFVLVTHQMGFAHRVADQIALLSGGRIVECGPPTQVLDQPQSEITRQFLAKILKY
;
A
#
# COMPACT_ATOMS: atom_id res chain seq x y z
N MET A 1 12.68 5.91 1.07
CA MET A 1 11.81 7.09 0.83
C MET A 1 11.94 8.14 1.92
N LYS A 2 11.66 9.41 1.60
CA LYS A 2 11.33 10.47 2.56
C LYS A 2 9.85 10.82 2.39
N LEU A 3 9.08 10.74 3.47
CA LEU A 3 7.64 11.04 3.46
C LEU A 3 7.34 12.07 4.53
N GLU A 4 6.84 13.24 4.13
CA GLU A 4 6.44 14.30 5.02
C GLU A 4 4.99 14.72 4.75
N ALA A 5 4.20 14.83 5.81
CA ALA A 5 2.85 15.37 5.77
C ALA A 5 2.73 16.46 6.84
N LYS A 6 2.16 17.61 6.50
CA LYS A 6 1.92 18.73 7.40
C LYS A 6 0.45 19.11 7.41
N ASP A 7 -0.14 19.05 8.58
CA ASP A 7 -1.50 19.51 8.90
C ASP A 7 -2.56 18.96 7.94
N LEU A 8 -2.39 17.69 7.48
CA LEU A 8 -3.33 17.09 6.56
C LEU A 8 -4.69 16.91 7.23
N CYS A 9 -5.71 17.50 6.61
CA CYS A 9 -7.11 17.35 6.98
C CYS A 9 -7.90 16.76 5.82
N LYS A 10 -8.89 15.91 6.16
CA LYS A 10 -9.82 15.35 5.17
C LYS A 10 -11.17 15.07 5.77
N SER A 11 -12.21 15.56 5.11
CA SER A 11 -13.61 15.31 5.46
C SER A 11 -14.33 14.66 4.29
N PHE A 12 -15.34 13.85 4.58
CA PHE A 12 -16.34 13.36 3.64
C PHE A 12 -17.73 13.77 4.14
N GLY A 13 -18.34 14.73 3.45
CA GLY A 13 -19.55 15.39 3.95
C GLY A 13 -19.28 16.07 5.28
N GLN A 14 -20.01 15.70 6.32
CA GLN A 14 -19.82 16.24 7.68
C GLN A 14 -18.83 15.44 8.54
N GLN A 15 -18.34 14.31 8.04
CA GLN A 15 -17.43 13.47 8.81
C GLN A 15 -15.97 13.87 8.57
N LEU A 16 -15.32 14.39 9.59
CA LEU A 16 -13.89 14.67 9.59
C LEU A 16 -13.12 13.37 9.84
N VAL A 17 -12.39 12.88 8.81
CA VAL A 17 -11.69 11.60 8.81
C VAL A 17 -10.21 11.75 9.15
N LEU A 18 -9.52 12.78 8.64
CA LEU A 18 -8.15 13.12 9.02
C LEU A 18 -8.15 14.50 9.67
N ARG A 19 -7.41 14.64 10.79
CA ARG A 19 -7.42 15.82 11.66
C ARG A 19 -6.00 16.24 11.96
N ASN A 20 -5.45 17.19 11.21
CA ASN A 20 -4.10 17.71 11.37
C ASN A 20 -3.07 16.56 11.46
N VAL A 21 -3.07 15.68 10.47
CA VAL A 21 -2.11 14.59 10.42
C VAL A 21 -0.74 15.14 10.05
N ASN A 22 0.22 14.92 10.93
CA ASN A 22 1.61 15.28 10.75
C ASN A 22 2.46 14.02 10.78
N LEU A 23 3.30 13.84 9.75
CA LEU A 23 4.27 12.75 9.61
C LEU A 23 5.58 13.33 9.09
N ASN A 24 6.69 12.83 9.60
CA ASN A 24 8.01 13.16 9.05
C ASN A 24 8.91 11.93 9.18
N PHE A 25 9.12 11.25 8.06
CA PHE A 25 9.98 10.08 7.97
C PHE A 25 11.10 10.34 6.96
N GLU A 26 12.34 10.22 7.41
CA GLU A 26 13.54 10.34 6.59
C GLU A 26 14.25 8.99 6.48
N LYS A 27 14.63 8.60 5.25
CA LYS A 27 15.39 7.37 4.97
C LYS A 27 14.70 6.09 5.50
N VAL A 28 13.39 6.00 5.33
CA VAL A 28 12.59 4.84 5.69
C VAL A 28 12.27 4.05 4.41
N HIS A 29 12.50 2.73 4.41
CA HIS A 29 12.07 1.87 3.30
C HIS A 29 10.64 1.40 3.51
N THR A 30 10.29 0.99 4.72
CA THR A 30 8.97 0.45 5.01
C THR A 30 8.28 1.19 6.15
N LEU A 31 7.12 1.78 5.86
CA LEU A 31 6.22 2.39 6.84
C LEU A 31 4.96 1.54 6.99
N ALA A 32 4.67 1.05 8.19
CA ALA A 32 3.38 0.42 8.49
C ALA A 32 2.42 1.42 9.14
N LEU A 33 1.22 1.54 8.57
CA LEU A 33 0.09 2.29 9.14
C LEU A 33 -0.84 1.31 9.84
N ILE A 34 -0.97 1.42 11.15
CA ILE A 34 -1.83 0.57 11.98
C ILE A 34 -2.89 1.42 12.68
N GLY A 35 -3.88 0.77 13.26
CA GLY A 35 -4.93 1.44 14.03
C GLY A 35 -6.32 0.84 13.80
N PRO A 36 -7.33 1.29 14.52
CA PRO A 36 -8.69 0.77 14.41
C PRO A 36 -9.30 1.00 13.02
N SER A 37 -10.29 0.15 12.67
CA SER A 37 -11.10 0.36 11.46
C SER A 37 -11.78 1.72 11.52
N GLY A 38 -11.87 2.41 10.39
CA GLY A 38 -12.40 3.78 10.33
C GLY A 38 -11.44 4.86 10.87
N GLY A 39 -10.22 4.51 11.28
CA GLY A 39 -9.23 5.47 11.81
C GLY A 39 -8.65 6.44 10.78
N GLY A 40 -8.90 6.24 9.48
CA GLY A 40 -8.40 7.11 8.40
C GLY A 40 -7.21 6.55 7.62
N LYS A 41 -6.73 5.33 7.93
CA LYS A 41 -5.53 4.71 7.30
C LYS A 41 -5.60 4.66 5.78
N SER A 42 -6.67 4.06 5.23
CA SER A 42 -6.87 3.97 3.77
C SER A 42 -7.07 5.34 3.12
N THR A 43 -7.66 6.31 3.84
CA THR A 43 -7.78 7.70 3.37
C THR A 43 -6.41 8.36 3.26
N LEU A 44 -5.56 8.22 4.27
CA LEU A 44 -4.18 8.72 4.24
C LEU A 44 -3.39 8.04 3.10
N LEU A 45 -3.51 6.73 2.97
CA LEU A 45 -2.85 5.99 1.88
C LEU A 45 -3.30 6.50 0.49
N ARG A 46 -4.61 6.76 0.31
CA ARG A 46 -5.14 7.30 -0.95
C ARG A 46 -4.67 8.72 -1.22
N ILE A 47 -4.46 9.54 -0.19
CA ILE A 47 -3.85 10.87 -0.34
C ILE A 47 -2.39 10.72 -0.79
N ILE A 48 -1.62 9.82 -0.19
CA ILE A 48 -0.24 9.52 -0.59
C ILE A 48 -0.19 9.03 -2.05
N ALA A 49 -1.16 8.21 -2.46
CA ALA A 49 -1.30 7.75 -3.85
C ALA A 49 -1.71 8.86 -4.84
N GLY A 50 -2.14 10.02 -4.36
CA GLY A 50 -2.74 11.07 -5.18
C GLY A 50 -4.13 10.71 -5.72
N LEU A 51 -4.80 9.71 -5.12
CA LEU A 51 -6.15 9.26 -5.48
C LEU A 51 -7.24 10.05 -4.74
N GLU A 52 -6.88 10.64 -3.61
CA GLU A 52 -7.74 11.50 -2.82
C GLU A 52 -7.03 12.83 -2.57
N ARG A 53 -7.77 13.94 -2.62
CA ARG A 53 -7.23 15.27 -2.32
C ARG A 53 -7.49 15.61 -0.86
N PRO A 54 -6.49 16.06 -0.08
CA PRO A 54 -6.73 16.63 1.23
C PRO A 54 -7.52 17.94 1.11
N ASP A 55 -8.28 18.28 2.14
CA ASP A 55 -8.98 19.55 2.21
C ASP A 55 -8.02 20.67 2.63
N GLU A 56 -7.08 20.34 3.53
CA GLU A 56 -6.02 21.22 4.03
C GLU A 56 -4.71 20.45 4.20
N GLY A 57 -3.62 21.22 4.31
CA GLY A 57 -2.27 20.69 4.54
C GLY A 57 -1.55 20.29 3.25
N ASN A 58 -0.31 19.85 3.41
CA ASN A 58 0.60 19.54 2.32
C ASN A 58 1.25 18.17 2.52
N LEU A 59 1.66 17.55 1.42
CA LEU A 59 2.34 16.25 1.37
C LEU A 59 3.60 16.38 0.50
N TRP A 60 4.71 15.82 0.98
CA TRP A 60 5.95 15.69 0.21
C TRP A 60 6.39 14.22 0.15
N LEU A 61 6.92 13.83 -0.98
CA LEU A 61 7.56 12.53 -1.20
C LEU A 61 8.93 12.78 -1.86
N ASP A 62 10.01 12.34 -1.20
CA ASP A 62 11.39 12.54 -1.63
C ASP A 62 11.71 14.02 -1.97
N ASP A 63 11.39 14.91 -1.02
CA ASP A 63 11.53 16.37 -1.12
C ASP A 63 10.70 17.07 -2.21
N GLN A 64 9.83 16.32 -2.90
CA GLN A 64 8.92 16.86 -3.89
C GLN A 64 7.50 17.01 -3.32
N GLU A 65 6.97 18.24 -3.35
CA GLU A 65 5.59 18.46 -2.95
C GLU A 65 4.61 17.77 -3.92
N VAL A 66 3.67 17.03 -3.37
CA VAL A 66 2.57 16.43 -4.13
C VAL A 66 1.52 17.49 -4.41
N ILE A 67 1.56 18.05 -5.60
CA ILE A 67 0.61 19.08 -6.01
C ILE A 67 -0.70 18.43 -6.47
N PHE A 68 -1.78 18.66 -5.72
CA PHE A 68 -3.11 18.07 -5.97
C PHE A 68 -3.88 18.79 -7.09
N ARG A 69 -3.22 18.95 -8.26
CA ARG A 69 -3.83 19.37 -9.53
C ARG A 69 -3.73 18.22 -10.53
N GLU A 70 -4.75 17.97 -11.31
CA GLU A 70 -4.85 16.75 -12.14
C GLU A 70 -3.61 16.52 -13.02
N ARG A 71 -3.10 17.57 -13.67
CA ARG A 71 -1.89 17.47 -14.50
C ARG A 71 -0.67 16.94 -13.71
N ASN A 72 -0.49 17.36 -12.46
CA ASN A 72 0.61 16.94 -11.60
C ASN A 72 0.34 15.55 -11.04
N LEU A 73 -0.92 15.27 -10.65
CA LEU A 73 -1.33 13.95 -10.15
C LEU A 73 -1.16 12.84 -11.18
N LEU A 74 -1.35 13.13 -12.48
CA LEU A 74 -1.07 12.15 -13.53
C LEU A 74 0.39 11.69 -13.52
N VAL A 75 1.34 12.60 -13.30
CA VAL A 75 2.76 12.26 -13.21
C VAL A 75 3.04 11.50 -11.91
N HIS A 76 2.51 11.97 -10.80
CA HIS A 76 2.67 11.34 -9.49
C HIS A 76 2.15 9.89 -9.50
N ARG A 77 0.89 9.68 -9.93
CA ARG A 77 0.24 8.35 -9.98
C ARG A 77 1.00 7.35 -10.88
N LYS A 78 1.67 7.81 -11.94
CA LYS A 78 2.50 6.96 -12.79
C LYS A 78 3.70 6.37 -12.05
N SER A 79 4.21 7.05 -11.03
CA SER A 79 5.36 6.61 -10.25
C SER A 79 5.00 5.82 -8.99
N ILE A 80 3.70 5.63 -8.71
CA ILE A 80 3.19 4.96 -7.51
C ILE A 80 2.52 3.65 -7.91
N GLY A 81 2.94 2.55 -7.31
CA GLY A 81 2.23 1.27 -7.38
C GLY A 81 1.22 1.18 -6.25
N THR A 82 -0.02 0.80 -6.52
CA THR A 82 -1.04 0.64 -5.47
C THR A 82 -1.70 -0.72 -5.56
N VAL A 83 -1.73 -1.42 -4.42
CA VAL A 83 -2.40 -2.70 -4.22
C VAL A 83 -3.55 -2.47 -3.24
N PHE A 84 -4.77 -2.70 -3.69
CA PHE A 84 -5.98 -2.48 -2.92
C PHE A 84 -6.48 -3.78 -2.27
N GLN A 85 -7.21 -3.64 -1.18
CA GLN A 85 -7.88 -4.73 -0.48
C GLN A 85 -8.77 -5.60 -1.40
N ALA A 86 -9.48 -4.98 -2.35
CA ALA A 86 -10.38 -5.65 -3.28
C ALA A 86 -9.69 -6.08 -4.60
N TYR A 87 -8.35 -6.16 -4.63
CA TYR A 87 -7.51 -6.49 -5.80
C TYR A 87 -7.63 -5.51 -6.97
N ASN A 88 -8.81 -5.02 -7.28
CA ASN A 88 -9.15 -4.10 -8.38
C ASN A 88 -8.58 -4.55 -9.74
N LEU A 89 -8.64 -5.87 -10.00
CA LEU A 89 -8.32 -6.42 -11.31
C LEU A 89 -9.45 -6.12 -12.29
N PHE A 90 -9.09 -5.89 -13.55
CA PHE A 90 -10.06 -5.75 -14.63
C PHE A 90 -10.71 -7.12 -14.92
N PRO A 91 -12.02 -7.30 -14.65
CA PRO A 91 -12.63 -8.62 -14.66
C PRO A 91 -12.72 -9.28 -16.03
N HIS A 92 -12.68 -8.48 -17.08
CA HIS A 92 -12.75 -8.89 -18.50
C HIS A 92 -11.39 -9.12 -19.14
N LEU A 93 -10.29 -8.89 -18.40
CA LEU A 93 -8.92 -9.10 -18.85
C LEU A 93 -8.31 -10.34 -18.18
N THR A 94 -7.39 -11.00 -18.87
CA THR A 94 -6.60 -12.09 -18.29
C THR A 94 -5.59 -11.56 -17.26
N ALA A 95 -4.94 -12.46 -16.51
CA ALA A 95 -3.85 -12.11 -15.61
C ALA A 95 -2.74 -11.34 -16.34
N LEU A 96 -2.27 -11.87 -17.46
CA LEU A 96 -1.27 -11.23 -18.33
C LEU A 96 -1.72 -9.82 -18.77
N GLN A 97 -2.95 -9.69 -19.25
CA GLN A 97 -3.49 -8.42 -19.72
C GLN A 97 -3.66 -7.38 -18.60
N ASN A 98 -3.98 -7.82 -17.37
CA ASN A 98 -4.02 -6.93 -16.22
C ASN A 98 -2.67 -6.28 -15.91
N ILE A 99 -1.57 -7.00 -16.19
CA ILE A 99 -0.20 -6.50 -15.97
C ILE A 99 0.28 -5.68 -17.18
N THR A 100 0.04 -6.14 -18.41
CA THR A 100 0.53 -5.45 -19.62
C THR A 100 -0.20 -4.12 -19.89
N LEU A 101 -1.47 -4.01 -19.52
CA LEU A 101 -2.29 -2.83 -19.80
C LEU A 101 -1.66 -1.52 -19.28
N PRO A 102 -1.26 -1.38 -18.01
CA PRO A 102 -0.60 -0.16 -17.53
C PRO A 102 0.75 0.09 -18.20
N LEU A 103 1.53 -0.95 -18.50
CA LEU A 103 2.79 -0.82 -19.21
C LEU A 103 2.61 -0.20 -20.60
N GLU A 104 1.66 -0.73 -21.39
CA GLU A 104 1.39 -0.25 -22.74
C GLU A 104 0.69 1.11 -22.77
N LYS A 105 -0.40 1.27 -22.02
CA LYS A 105 -1.29 2.45 -22.15
C LYS A 105 -0.78 3.64 -21.37
N VAL A 106 -0.15 3.42 -20.21
CA VAL A 106 0.31 4.50 -19.32
C VAL A 106 1.79 4.78 -19.50
N HIS A 107 2.62 3.71 -19.51
CA HIS A 107 4.08 3.81 -19.57
C HIS A 107 4.65 3.74 -21.00
N ARG A 108 3.78 3.50 -22.02
CA ARG A 108 4.14 3.52 -23.43
C ARG A 108 5.18 2.45 -23.82
N TYR A 109 5.22 1.33 -23.10
CA TYR A 109 6.05 0.19 -23.51
C TYR A 109 5.57 -0.38 -24.84
N LYS A 110 6.50 -0.88 -25.64
CA LYS A 110 6.12 -1.67 -26.83
C LYS A 110 5.40 -2.95 -26.36
N PRO A 111 4.36 -3.44 -27.08
CA PRO A 111 3.59 -4.62 -26.66
C PRO A 111 4.45 -5.85 -26.34
N GLN A 112 5.50 -6.10 -27.13
CA GLN A 112 6.40 -7.20 -26.91
C GLN A 112 7.16 -7.09 -25.57
N VAL A 113 7.70 -5.90 -25.25
CA VAL A 113 8.44 -5.64 -23.99
C VAL A 113 7.49 -5.71 -22.79
N ALA A 114 6.27 -5.18 -22.93
CA ALA A 114 5.25 -5.25 -21.87
C ALA A 114 4.89 -6.72 -21.57
N ARG A 115 4.77 -7.54 -22.60
CA ARG A 115 4.47 -8.96 -22.48
C ARG A 115 5.62 -9.72 -21.79
N GLU A 116 6.84 -9.56 -22.26
CA GLU A 116 8.04 -10.18 -21.67
C GLU A 116 8.17 -9.82 -20.18
N THR A 117 8.05 -8.52 -19.83
CA THR A 117 8.07 -8.07 -18.43
C THR A 117 6.97 -8.72 -17.60
N ALA A 118 5.75 -8.83 -18.14
CA ALA A 118 4.64 -9.44 -17.42
C ALA A 118 4.80 -10.96 -17.25
N GLU A 119 5.33 -11.67 -18.27
CA GLU A 119 5.61 -13.11 -18.19
C GLU A 119 6.69 -13.41 -17.16
N GLU A 120 7.80 -12.64 -17.12
CA GLU A 120 8.85 -12.77 -16.11
C GLU A 120 8.32 -12.61 -14.67
N ILE A 121 7.46 -11.61 -14.43
CA ILE A 121 6.88 -11.36 -13.11
C ILE A 121 5.88 -12.49 -12.75
N LEU A 122 5.07 -12.95 -13.70
CA LEU A 122 4.14 -14.06 -13.47
C LEU A 122 4.88 -15.37 -13.15
N GLU A 123 6.01 -15.63 -13.81
CA GLU A 123 6.86 -16.78 -13.50
C GLU A 123 7.45 -16.68 -12.09
N ARG A 124 8.01 -15.52 -11.74
CA ARG A 124 8.54 -15.23 -10.41
C ARG A 124 7.50 -15.48 -9.31
N PHE A 125 6.24 -15.10 -9.53
CA PHE A 125 5.15 -15.27 -8.57
C PHE A 125 4.44 -16.62 -8.69
N GLN A 126 5.01 -17.58 -9.43
CA GLN A 126 4.45 -18.91 -9.65
C GLN A 126 3.03 -18.89 -10.25
N LEU A 127 2.80 -17.95 -11.17
CA LEU A 127 1.52 -17.71 -11.82
C LEU A 127 1.57 -17.90 -13.35
N ALA A 128 2.67 -18.44 -13.90
CA ALA A 128 2.85 -18.61 -15.34
C ALA A 128 1.72 -19.44 -15.97
N GLU A 129 1.31 -20.55 -15.35
CA GLU A 129 0.20 -21.40 -15.81
C GLU A 129 -1.17 -20.72 -15.74
N HIS A 130 -1.25 -19.57 -15.05
CA HIS A 130 -2.49 -18.81 -14.84
C HIS A 130 -2.56 -17.55 -15.71
N CYS A 131 -1.56 -17.29 -16.56
CA CYS A 131 -1.43 -16.05 -17.33
C CYS A 131 -2.66 -15.73 -18.23
N HIS A 132 -3.33 -16.76 -18.73
CA HIS A 132 -4.52 -16.62 -19.60
C HIS A 132 -5.86 -16.68 -18.86
N LYS A 133 -5.86 -16.91 -17.53
CA LYS A 133 -7.08 -16.95 -16.74
C LYS A 133 -7.58 -15.54 -16.43
N SER A 134 -8.91 -15.37 -16.45
CA SER A 134 -9.57 -14.17 -15.96
C SER A 134 -9.68 -14.18 -14.42
N PRO A 135 -9.88 -13.03 -13.75
CA PRO A 135 -9.97 -12.97 -12.29
C PRO A 135 -11.02 -13.90 -11.67
N ALA A 136 -12.12 -14.20 -12.38
CA ALA A 136 -13.16 -15.11 -11.91
C ALA A 136 -12.69 -16.58 -11.82
N GLN A 137 -11.61 -16.94 -12.51
CA GLN A 137 -11.06 -18.29 -12.56
C GLN A 137 -9.86 -18.48 -11.60
N LEU A 138 -9.58 -17.49 -10.78
CA LEU A 138 -8.41 -17.43 -9.90
C LEU A 138 -8.82 -17.46 -8.43
N SER A 139 -7.99 -18.08 -7.59
CA SER A 139 -8.14 -18.01 -6.14
C SER A 139 -7.92 -16.59 -5.61
N GLY A 140 -8.28 -16.32 -4.35
CA GLY A 140 -8.04 -15.04 -3.69
C GLY A 140 -6.56 -14.65 -3.70
N GLY A 141 -5.67 -15.57 -3.31
CA GLY A 141 -4.23 -15.34 -3.30
C GLY A 141 -3.64 -15.13 -4.69
N GLN A 142 -4.11 -15.90 -5.69
CA GLN A 142 -3.68 -15.68 -7.08
C GLN A 142 -4.07 -14.29 -7.57
N ARG A 143 -5.30 -13.84 -7.29
CA ARG A 143 -5.74 -12.47 -7.62
C ARG A 143 -4.88 -11.43 -6.93
N GLN A 144 -4.55 -11.63 -5.66
CA GLN A 144 -3.71 -10.71 -4.90
C GLN A 144 -2.29 -10.65 -5.45
N ARG A 145 -1.67 -11.81 -5.73
CA ARG A 145 -0.34 -11.84 -6.35
C ARG A 145 -0.32 -11.18 -7.73
N ILE A 146 -1.39 -11.31 -8.55
CA ILE A 146 -1.51 -10.57 -9.82
C ILE A 146 -1.66 -9.06 -9.58
N ALA A 147 -2.40 -8.63 -8.56
CA ALA A 147 -2.50 -7.21 -8.22
C ALA A 147 -1.15 -6.62 -7.80
N ILE A 148 -0.35 -7.39 -7.04
CA ILE A 148 1.03 -7.02 -6.68
C ILE A 148 1.91 -7.00 -7.94
N ALA A 149 1.85 -8.05 -8.77
CA ALA A 149 2.58 -8.14 -10.05
C ALA A 149 2.32 -6.92 -10.93
N ARG A 150 1.06 -6.52 -11.08
CA ARG A 150 0.67 -5.32 -11.82
C ARG A 150 1.27 -4.05 -11.23
N ALA A 151 1.31 -3.94 -9.89
CA ALA A 151 1.83 -2.76 -9.22
C ALA A 151 3.36 -2.63 -9.32
N ILE A 152 4.11 -3.75 -9.31
CA ILE A 152 5.58 -3.72 -9.42
C ILE A 152 6.07 -3.64 -10.87
N ALA A 153 5.28 -4.12 -11.84
CA ALA A 153 5.66 -4.15 -13.26
C ALA A 153 6.04 -2.77 -13.81
N ILE A 154 5.44 -1.72 -13.29
CA ILE A 154 5.74 -0.32 -13.66
C ILE A 154 7.04 0.21 -13.05
N LYS A 155 7.76 -0.58 -12.23
CA LYS A 155 8.94 -0.18 -11.47
C LYS A 155 8.68 1.11 -10.68
N PRO A 156 7.72 1.08 -9.73
CA PRO A 156 7.31 2.26 -9.00
C PRO A 156 8.41 2.73 -8.05
N ARG A 157 8.45 4.04 -7.76
CA ARG A 157 9.31 4.61 -6.72
C ARG A 157 8.77 4.34 -5.31
N LEU A 158 7.48 4.05 -5.18
CA LEU A 158 6.80 3.75 -3.92
C LEU A 158 5.64 2.80 -4.18
N LEU A 159 5.57 1.72 -3.40
CA LEU A 159 4.43 0.81 -3.35
C LEU A 159 3.49 1.17 -2.18
N LEU A 160 2.21 1.06 -2.41
CA LEU A 160 1.19 1.29 -1.40
C LEU A 160 0.31 0.05 -1.28
N PHE A 161 0.23 -0.52 -0.08
CA PHE A 161 -0.59 -1.70 0.21
C PHE A 161 -1.73 -1.31 1.16
N ASP A 162 -2.97 -1.41 0.71
CA ASP A 162 -4.17 -1.16 1.52
C ASP A 162 -4.78 -2.49 1.96
N GLU A 163 -4.41 -2.97 3.14
CA GLU A 163 -4.87 -4.24 3.74
C GLU A 163 -4.79 -5.44 2.77
N PRO A 164 -3.59 -5.77 2.25
CA PRO A 164 -3.44 -6.72 1.13
C PRO A 164 -3.86 -8.16 1.45
N THR A 165 -4.11 -8.49 2.71
CA THR A 165 -4.45 -9.86 3.15
C THR A 165 -5.79 -9.99 3.85
N SER A 166 -6.55 -8.89 4.02
CA SER A 166 -7.77 -8.89 4.83
C SER A 166 -8.93 -9.74 4.28
N ALA A 167 -8.90 -10.08 2.98
CA ALA A 167 -9.91 -10.90 2.29
C ALA A 167 -9.44 -12.34 2.02
N LEU A 168 -8.33 -12.78 2.66
CA LEU A 168 -7.70 -14.07 2.44
C LEU A 168 -7.79 -14.94 3.70
N ASP A 169 -7.82 -16.25 3.50
CA ASP A 169 -7.65 -17.21 4.59
C ASP A 169 -6.20 -17.20 5.11
N PRO A 170 -5.93 -17.78 6.31
CA PRO A 170 -4.62 -17.69 6.94
C PRO A 170 -3.46 -18.31 6.14
N GLU A 171 -3.71 -19.41 5.41
CA GLU A 171 -2.69 -20.11 4.62
C GLU A 171 -2.26 -19.24 3.44
N ILE A 172 -3.23 -18.77 2.68
CA ILE A 172 -3.01 -17.86 1.54
C ILE A 172 -2.45 -16.50 1.99
N THR A 173 -2.83 -16.04 3.18
CA THR A 173 -2.24 -14.84 3.78
C THR A 173 -0.74 -14.96 3.93
N ALA A 174 -0.23 -16.10 4.41
CA ALA A 174 1.20 -16.33 4.57
C ALA A 174 1.96 -16.19 3.24
N GLU A 175 1.46 -16.82 2.16
CA GLU A 175 2.06 -16.73 0.83
C GLU A 175 2.16 -15.28 0.31
N VAL A 176 1.11 -14.48 0.54
CA VAL A 176 1.11 -13.07 0.09
C VAL A 176 2.06 -12.21 0.92
N LEU A 177 2.16 -12.48 2.22
CA LEU A 177 3.09 -11.77 3.10
C LEU A 177 4.56 -12.10 2.76
N GLU A 178 4.87 -13.33 2.39
CA GLU A 178 6.20 -13.73 1.90
C GLU A 178 6.59 -12.93 0.65
N VAL A 179 5.68 -12.79 -0.32
CA VAL A 179 5.92 -11.94 -1.50
C VAL A 179 6.22 -10.49 -1.12
N ILE A 180 5.50 -9.90 -0.15
CA ILE A 180 5.76 -8.52 0.29
C ILE A 180 7.11 -8.42 1.02
N GLU A 181 7.49 -9.44 1.79
CA GLU A 181 8.78 -9.52 2.47
C GLU A 181 9.95 -9.60 1.47
N GLU A 182 9.82 -10.42 0.41
CA GLU A 182 10.79 -10.46 -0.68
C GLU A 182 10.97 -9.08 -1.35
N LEU A 183 9.88 -8.36 -1.62
CA LEU A 183 9.93 -7.03 -2.21
C LEU A 183 10.66 -6.02 -1.30
N ARG A 184 10.49 -6.13 0.02
CA ARG A 184 11.25 -5.36 1.00
C ARG A 184 12.76 -5.66 0.92
N ASP A 185 13.11 -6.93 0.87
CA ASP A 185 14.51 -7.37 0.87
C ASP A 185 15.22 -6.98 -0.45
N GLU A 186 14.47 -6.79 -1.53
CA GLU A 186 14.94 -6.17 -2.77
C GLU A 186 15.13 -4.65 -2.69
N GLY A 187 14.78 -4.05 -1.55
CA GLY A 187 14.95 -2.61 -1.31
C GLY A 187 13.85 -1.73 -1.89
N LEU A 188 12.66 -2.28 -2.17
CA LEU A 188 11.53 -1.47 -2.59
C LEU A 188 10.96 -0.67 -1.41
N ASP A 189 10.75 0.61 -1.64
CA ASP A 189 10.08 1.47 -0.67
C ASP A 189 8.57 1.24 -0.68
N PHE A 190 7.94 1.06 0.50
CA PHE A 190 6.49 0.93 0.56
C PHE A 190 5.83 1.43 1.85
N VAL A 191 4.55 1.78 1.73
CA VAL A 191 3.64 2.03 2.85
C VAL A 191 2.60 0.92 2.90
N LEU A 192 2.47 0.29 4.05
CA LEU A 192 1.58 -0.85 4.30
C LEU A 192 0.51 -0.51 5.34
N VAL A 193 -0.76 -0.54 4.98
CA VAL A 193 -1.86 -0.61 5.94
C VAL A 193 -2.12 -2.07 6.26
N THR A 194 -2.04 -2.45 7.54
CA THR A 194 -2.25 -3.84 7.95
C THR A 194 -2.83 -3.97 9.36
N HIS A 195 -3.51 -5.09 9.58
CA HIS A 195 -3.93 -5.56 10.90
C HIS A 195 -3.05 -6.73 11.42
N GLN A 196 -2.05 -7.14 10.65
CA GLN A 196 -1.10 -8.22 10.98
C GLN A 196 0.07 -7.63 11.77
N MET A 197 -0.06 -7.52 13.11
CA MET A 197 0.97 -6.86 13.94
C MET A 197 2.31 -7.60 13.90
N GLY A 198 2.30 -8.95 13.90
CA GLY A 198 3.52 -9.74 13.78
C GLY A 198 4.24 -9.52 12.45
N PHE A 199 3.50 -9.32 11.36
CA PHE A 199 4.09 -8.98 10.06
C PHE A 199 4.64 -7.55 10.05
N ALA A 200 3.85 -6.57 10.52
CA ALA A 200 4.31 -5.19 10.65
C ALA A 200 5.60 -5.10 11.47
N HIS A 201 5.72 -5.88 12.56
CA HIS A 201 6.93 -5.94 13.39
C HIS A 201 8.16 -6.43 12.62
N ARG A 202 8.00 -7.41 11.71
CA ARG A 202 9.12 -7.96 10.93
C ARG A 202 9.57 -7.06 9.78
N VAL A 203 8.62 -6.42 9.09
CA VAL A 203 8.94 -5.74 7.82
C VAL A 203 9.07 -4.23 7.94
N ALA A 204 8.47 -3.59 8.95
CA ALA A 204 8.46 -2.14 9.04
C ALA A 204 9.73 -1.58 9.68
N ASP A 205 10.29 -0.53 9.09
CA ASP A 205 11.32 0.30 9.74
C ASP A 205 10.66 1.26 10.73
N GLN A 206 9.47 1.73 10.38
CA GLN A 206 8.66 2.63 11.20
C GLN A 206 7.19 2.20 11.19
N ILE A 207 6.54 2.41 12.32
CA ILE A 207 5.10 2.20 12.47
C ILE A 207 4.46 3.52 12.88
N ALA A 208 3.33 3.87 12.27
CA ALA A 208 2.48 4.97 12.69
C ALA A 208 1.09 4.45 13.06
N LEU A 209 0.66 4.70 14.30
CA LEU A 209 -0.69 4.38 14.74
C LEU A 209 -1.61 5.56 14.49
N LEU A 210 -2.60 5.33 13.63
CA LEU A 210 -3.64 6.31 13.28
C LEU A 210 -4.94 5.96 14.00
N SER A 211 -5.41 6.84 14.87
CA SER A 211 -6.67 6.67 15.61
C SER A 211 -7.43 7.99 15.72
N GLY A 212 -8.74 7.96 15.48
CA GLY A 212 -9.59 9.17 15.51
C GLY A 212 -9.14 10.24 14.50
N GLY A 213 -8.52 9.84 13.40
CA GLY A 213 -8.02 10.74 12.36
C GLY A 213 -6.69 11.43 12.69
N ARG A 214 -5.99 11.02 13.74
CA ARG A 214 -4.70 11.59 14.16
C ARG A 214 -3.63 10.52 14.30
N ILE A 215 -2.38 10.89 14.06
CA ILE A 215 -1.25 10.06 14.46
C ILE A 215 -1.12 10.16 15.99
N VAL A 216 -1.29 9.03 16.64
CA VAL A 216 -1.26 8.93 18.11
C VAL A 216 0.14 8.61 18.59
N GLU A 217 0.83 7.75 17.85
CA GLU A 217 2.19 7.32 18.13
C GLU A 217 2.88 6.91 16.85
N CYS A 218 4.16 7.22 16.72
CA CYS A 218 5.01 6.72 15.63
C CYS A 218 6.42 6.46 16.13
N GLY A 219 7.07 5.46 15.53
CA GLY A 219 8.42 5.04 15.92
C GLY A 219 8.77 3.66 15.33
N PRO A 220 9.95 3.12 15.68
CA PRO A 220 10.31 1.78 15.29
C PRO A 220 9.36 0.72 15.90
N PRO A 221 9.23 -0.47 15.28
CA PRO A 221 8.33 -1.53 15.76
C PRO A 221 8.51 -1.85 17.25
N THR A 222 9.75 -1.95 17.73
CA THR A 222 10.06 -2.22 19.12
C THR A 222 9.53 -1.18 20.10
N GLN A 223 9.41 0.09 19.67
CA GLN A 223 8.81 1.12 20.49
C GLN A 223 7.28 1.03 20.44
N VAL A 224 6.69 1.04 19.23
CA VAL A 224 5.24 1.16 19.09
C VAL A 224 4.49 -0.11 19.47
N LEU A 225 5.05 -1.30 19.19
CA LEU A 225 4.39 -2.59 19.44
C LEU A 225 4.79 -3.22 20.79
N ASP A 226 6.09 -3.14 21.18
CA ASP A 226 6.57 -3.83 22.37
C ASP A 226 6.56 -2.93 23.60
N GLN A 227 6.80 -1.62 23.43
CA GLN A 227 6.89 -0.66 24.53
C GLN A 227 6.07 0.62 24.25
N PRO A 228 4.76 0.51 23.94
CA PRO A 228 3.92 1.63 23.55
C PRO A 228 3.85 2.69 24.66
N GLN A 229 4.11 3.94 24.31
CA GLN A 229 4.09 5.06 25.24
C GLN A 229 2.70 5.66 25.40
N SER A 230 1.91 5.66 24.30
CA SER A 230 0.54 6.16 24.34
C SER A 230 -0.41 5.15 24.96
N GLU A 231 -1.30 5.61 25.85
CA GLU A 231 -2.36 4.82 26.42
C GLU A 231 -3.33 4.30 25.34
N ILE A 232 -3.58 5.09 24.29
CA ILE A 232 -4.43 4.70 23.16
C ILE A 232 -3.79 3.54 22.41
N THR A 233 -2.45 3.56 22.23
CA THR A 233 -1.71 2.47 21.58
C THR A 233 -1.80 1.20 22.42
N ARG A 234 -1.58 1.27 23.74
CA ARG A 234 -1.70 0.13 24.65
C ARG A 234 -3.09 -0.50 24.58
N GLN A 235 -4.13 0.31 24.63
CA GLN A 235 -5.52 -0.17 24.54
C GLN A 235 -5.85 -0.80 23.18
N PHE A 236 -5.32 -0.25 22.09
CA PHE A 236 -5.48 -0.80 20.75
C PHE A 236 -4.80 -2.17 20.64
N LEU A 237 -3.53 -2.28 21.04
CA LEU A 237 -2.79 -3.53 20.99
C LEU A 237 -3.38 -4.60 21.91
N ALA A 238 -3.80 -4.24 23.12
CA ALA A 238 -4.45 -5.16 24.04
C ALA A 238 -5.76 -5.76 23.50
N LYS A 239 -6.48 -5.06 22.61
CA LYS A 239 -7.66 -5.58 21.93
C LYS A 239 -7.33 -6.57 20.82
N ILE A 240 -6.25 -6.34 20.07
CA ILE A 240 -5.85 -7.18 18.94
C ILE A 240 -5.13 -8.44 19.42
N LEU A 241 -4.26 -8.33 20.42
CA LEU A 241 -3.47 -9.46 20.92
C LEU A 241 -4.24 -10.41 21.84
N LYS A 242 -5.51 -10.13 22.14
CA LYS A 242 -6.40 -11.02 22.89
C LYS A 242 -7.12 -12.07 22.02
N TYR A 243 -6.91 -12.04 20.73
CA TYR A 243 -7.39 -13.00 19.74
C TYR A 243 -6.17 -13.63 19.04
#